data_d7782a48f8b7fab4a87a2ef1ce93d11e
#
_entry.id   d7782a48f8b7fab4a87a2ef1ce93d11e
#
_cell.length_a   1.000
_cell.length_b   1.000
_cell.length_c   1.000
_cell.angle_alpha   90.00
_cell.angle_beta   90.00
_cell.angle_gamma   90.00
#
_symmetry.space_group_name_H-M   'P 1'
#
loop_
_entity.id
_entity.type
_entity.pdbx_description
1 polymer ?
#
loop_
_entity_poly.entity_id
_entity_poly.type
_entity_poly.pdbx_seq_one_letter_code
_entity_poly.pdbx_strand_id
1 'polypeptide(L)'
;MICGNRDIQLKALQPCSDCNLYDEGKSYRLKDLIPEGHCYELLHSLMPYLLTFENEGWFKWERTRDKVVVCCPAIDANVCVELKKLTSEKPHSFEYRIMEVRGPCGYYKPGMTWQIKQDDFGHLCRHFYNVLFPYIKSGHEGVTITCGRDGGNSRFELTSNELL
;
A
#
# COMPACT_ATOMS: atom_id res chain seq x y z
N MET A 1 -17.68 -5.74 10.10
CA MET A 1 -17.21 -4.42 9.58
C MET A 1 -16.90 -4.64 8.10
N ILE A 2 -17.60 -3.97 7.22
CA ILE A 2 -17.36 -4.10 5.78
C ILE A 2 -15.99 -3.48 5.50
N CYS A 3 -15.09 -4.24 4.90
CA CYS A 3 -13.82 -3.75 4.42
C CYS A 3 -14.08 -2.63 3.41
N GLY A 4 -13.73 -1.40 3.74
CA GLY A 4 -13.99 -0.24 2.90
C GLY A 4 -12.90 0.82 3.07
N ASN A 5 -12.51 1.42 1.96
CA ASN A 5 -11.58 2.54 1.98
C ASN A 5 -12.33 3.79 2.47
N ARG A 6 -11.87 4.37 3.57
CA ARG A 6 -12.35 5.69 4.01
C ARG A 6 -11.88 6.77 3.04
N ASP A 7 -12.65 7.83 2.91
CA ASP A 7 -12.22 9.01 2.15
C ASP A 7 -11.26 9.84 3.01
N ILE A 8 -9.97 9.70 2.74
CA ILE A 8 -8.89 10.31 3.50
C ILE A 8 -8.17 11.31 2.61
N GLN A 9 -7.90 12.49 3.18
CA GLN A 9 -7.07 13.51 2.55
C GLN A 9 -5.71 13.59 3.23
N LEU A 10 -4.69 13.74 2.41
CA LEU A 10 -3.31 13.94 2.78
C LEU A 10 -2.87 15.32 2.31
N LYS A 11 -2.54 16.23 3.21
CA LYS A 11 -1.98 17.53 2.89
C LYS A 11 -0.46 17.51 3.05
N ALA A 12 0.27 17.80 2.00
CA ALA A 12 1.71 17.92 2.06
C ALA A 12 2.10 19.26 2.69
N LEU A 13 2.54 19.23 3.96
CA LEU A 13 3.00 20.43 4.66
C LEU A 13 4.45 20.78 4.29
N GLN A 14 5.29 19.76 4.23
CA GLN A 14 6.69 19.86 3.83
C GLN A 14 7.06 18.53 3.16
N PRO A 15 6.95 18.42 1.82
CA PRO A 15 7.26 17.18 1.13
C PRO A 15 8.77 16.90 1.14
N CYS A 16 9.13 15.64 0.98
CA CYS A 16 10.51 15.20 0.89
C CYS A 16 11.19 15.81 -0.35
N SER A 17 12.40 16.35 -0.18
CA SER A 17 13.16 16.94 -1.29
C SER A 17 13.52 15.94 -2.39
N ASP A 18 13.67 14.67 -2.03
CA ASP A 18 14.00 13.58 -2.97
C ASP A 18 12.76 12.95 -3.59
N CYS A 19 11.56 13.39 -3.19
CA CYS A 19 10.29 12.84 -3.61
C CYS A 19 9.51 13.87 -4.43
N ASN A 20 9.54 13.76 -5.74
CA ASN A 20 8.79 14.63 -6.66
C ASN A 20 7.29 14.29 -6.77
N LEU A 21 6.76 13.48 -5.83
CA LEU A 21 5.37 13.03 -5.88
C LEU A 21 4.38 14.05 -5.31
N TYR A 22 4.83 14.93 -4.43
CA TYR A 22 3.96 15.84 -3.69
C TYR A 22 4.45 17.29 -3.75
N ASP A 23 3.49 18.20 -3.96
CA ASP A 23 3.74 19.64 -3.91
C ASP A 23 3.38 20.20 -2.53
N GLU A 24 4.20 21.09 -1.99
CA GLU A 24 3.96 21.75 -0.71
C GLU A 24 2.62 22.50 -0.69
N GLY A 25 1.87 22.34 0.37
CA GLY A 25 0.57 22.96 0.58
C GLY A 25 -0.60 22.31 -0.17
N LYS A 26 -0.34 21.36 -1.07
CA LYS A 26 -1.36 20.67 -1.85
C LYS A 26 -1.99 19.51 -1.07
N SER A 27 -3.28 19.31 -1.29
CA SER A 27 -4.03 18.20 -0.72
C SER A 27 -4.31 17.13 -1.77
N TYR A 28 -4.22 15.88 -1.34
CA TYR A 28 -4.41 14.69 -2.17
C TYR A 28 -5.44 13.77 -1.51
N ARG A 29 -6.33 13.20 -2.30
CA ARG A 29 -7.20 12.12 -1.79
C ARG A 29 -6.42 10.81 -1.85
N LEU A 30 -6.35 10.10 -0.75
CA LEU A 30 -5.53 8.87 -0.68
C LEU A 30 -5.97 7.82 -1.71
N LYS A 31 -7.26 7.69 -1.98
CA LYS A 31 -7.78 6.78 -3.01
C LYS A 31 -7.27 7.07 -4.42
N ASP A 32 -6.91 8.32 -4.71
CA ASP A 32 -6.40 8.72 -6.03
C ASP A 32 -4.88 8.48 -6.14
N LEU A 33 -4.21 8.21 -5.01
CA LEU A 33 -2.78 7.92 -4.95
C LEU A 33 -2.46 6.43 -5.05
N ILE A 34 -3.43 5.56 -4.77
CA ILE A 34 -3.28 4.10 -4.87
C ILE A 34 -3.80 3.60 -6.22
N PRO A 35 -3.37 2.43 -6.70
CA PRO A 35 -3.92 1.83 -7.90
C PRO A 35 -5.43 1.62 -7.78
N GLU A 36 -6.16 1.89 -8.85
CA GLU A 36 -7.62 1.75 -8.88
C GLU A 36 -8.08 0.33 -8.52
N GLY A 37 -9.15 0.25 -7.75
CA GLY A 37 -9.73 -1.03 -7.33
C GLY A 37 -9.02 -1.71 -6.17
N HIS A 38 -8.07 -1.04 -5.51
CA HIS A 38 -7.32 -1.62 -4.41
C HIS A 38 -7.85 -1.22 -3.04
N CYS A 39 -7.74 -2.16 -2.11
CA CYS A 39 -8.06 -2.00 -0.70
C CYS A 39 -6.80 -1.65 0.09
N TYR A 40 -6.90 -0.71 1.03
CA TYR A 40 -5.79 -0.27 1.89
C TYR A 40 -5.19 -1.42 2.71
N GLU A 41 -6.02 -2.32 3.22
CA GLU A 41 -5.60 -3.46 4.04
C GLU A 41 -4.69 -4.42 3.26
N LEU A 42 -5.12 -4.81 2.05
CA LEU A 42 -4.33 -5.72 1.23
C LEU A 42 -3.03 -5.09 0.78
N LEU A 43 -3.06 -3.83 0.34
CA LEU A 43 -1.85 -3.12 -0.07
C LEU A 43 -0.84 -3.04 1.07
N HIS A 44 -1.29 -2.72 2.28
CA HIS A 44 -0.41 -2.71 3.44
C HIS A 44 0.20 -4.08 3.73
N SER A 45 -0.60 -5.13 3.63
CA SER A 45 -0.15 -6.51 3.83
C SER A 45 0.92 -6.93 2.82
N LEU A 46 0.88 -6.40 1.59
CA LEU A 46 1.87 -6.69 0.55
C LEU A 46 3.18 -5.92 0.72
N MET A 47 3.18 -4.77 1.41
CA MET A 47 4.34 -3.87 1.49
C MET A 47 5.63 -4.53 1.99
N PRO A 48 5.66 -5.28 3.11
CA PRO A 48 6.88 -5.91 3.61
C PRO A 48 7.47 -6.91 2.61
N TYR A 49 6.61 -7.60 1.88
CA TYR A 49 7.02 -8.62 0.91
C TYR A 49 7.56 -7.98 -0.37
N LEU A 50 6.94 -6.91 -0.85
CA LEU A 50 7.45 -6.11 -1.97
C LEU A 50 8.83 -5.53 -1.65
N LEU A 51 8.99 -4.92 -0.47
CA LEU A 51 10.26 -4.35 -0.03
C LEU A 51 11.36 -5.44 0.11
N THR A 52 11.01 -6.64 0.56
CA THR A 52 11.93 -7.77 0.64
C THR A 52 12.43 -8.16 -0.76
N PHE A 53 11.52 -8.34 -1.71
CA PHE A 53 11.89 -8.68 -3.08
C PHE A 53 12.70 -7.59 -3.79
N GLU A 54 12.41 -6.32 -3.52
CA GLU A 54 13.17 -5.18 -4.07
C GLU A 54 14.61 -5.12 -3.58
N ASN A 55 14.85 -5.60 -2.37
CA ASN A 55 16.16 -5.71 -1.77
C ASN A 55 16.81 -7.09 -1.99
N GLU A 56 16.39 -7.81 -3.04
CA GLU A 56 16.91 -9.14 -3.42
C GLU A 56 16.71 -10.21 -2.35
N GLY A 57 15.83 -9.97 -1.38
CA GLY A 57 15.44 -10.95 -0.37
C GLY A 57 14.49 -12.00 -0.91
N TRP A 58 14.30 -13.05 -0.13
CA TRP A 58 13.38 -14.13 -0.43
C TRP A 58 12.90 -14.78 0.88
N PHE A 59 11.85 -15.64 0.77
CA PHE A 59 11.19 -16.21 1.95
C PHE A 59 11.54 -17.70 2.06
N LYS A 60 12.16 -18.09 3.18
CA LYS A 60 12.65 -19.45 3.42
C LYS A 60 11.57 -20.52 3.49
N TRP A 61 10.32 -20.12 3.79
CA TRP A 61 9.18 -21.03 3.85
C TRP A 61 8.54 -21.29 2.47
N GLU A 62 8.93 -20.52 1.46
CA GLU A 62 8.46 -20.73 0.09
C GLU A 62 9.37 -21.69 -0.67
N ARG A 63 8.78 -22.43 -1.60
CA ARG A 63 9.52 -23.40 -2.45
C ARG A 63 10.37 -22.71 -3.51
N THR A 64 9.98 -21.52 -3.92
CA THR A 64 10.67 -20.72 -4.94
C THR A 64 11.08 -19.37 -4.36
N ARG A 65 12.11 -18.75 -4.95
CA ARG A 65 12.63 -17.46 -4.47
C ARG A 65 11.90 -16.24 -5.01
N ASP A 66 11.00 -16.45 -5.95
CA ASP A 66 10.33 -15.40 -6.72
C ASP A 66 8.88 -15.15 -6.30
N LYS A 67 8.35 -15.91 -5.35
CA LYS A 67 6.95 -15.77 -4.92
C LYS A 67 6.74 -15.96 -3.43
N VAL A 68 5.62 -15.45 -2.95
CA VAL A 68 5.13 -15.63 -1.58
C VAL A 68 3.61 -15.58 -1.56
N VAL A 69 2.99 -16.34 -0.65
CA VAL A 69 1.54 -16.25 -0.39
C VAL A 69 1.32 -15.39 0.85
N VAL A 70 0.48 -14.38 0.70
CA VAL A 70 0.13 -13.40 1.73
C VAL A 70 -1.37 -13.41 1.92
N CYS A 71 -1.83 -13.32 3.17
CA CYS A 71 -3.27 -13.19 3.46
C CYS A 71 -3.58 -11.83 4.06
N CYS A 72 -4.68 -11.23 3.61
CA CYS A 72 -5.21 -10.01 4.20
C CYS A 72 -5.64 -10.27 5.66
N PRO A 73 -5.28 -9.39 6.61
CA PRO A 73 -5.62 -9.57 8.02
C PRO A 73 -7.05 -9.16 8.37
N ALA A 74 -7.87 -8.76 7.41
CA ALA A 74 -9.26 -8.38 7.67
C ALA A 74 -10.03 -9.52 8.31
N ILE A 75 -10.69 -9.25 9.42
CA ILE A 75 -11.36 -10.26 10.25
C ILE A 75 -12.50 -10.95 9.49
N ASP A 76 -13.25 -10.17 8.72
CA ASP A 76 -14.47 -10.65 8.04
C ASP A 76 -14.23 -11.15 6.61
N ALA A 77 -13.08 -10.83 6.03
CA ALA A 77 -12.76 -11.19 4.65
C ALA A 77 -11.29 -11.56 4.54
N ASN A 78 -11.00 -12.84 4.62
CA ASN A 78 -9.63 -13.32 4.42
C ASN A 78 -9.37 -13.52 2.93
N VAL A 79 -8.57 -12.64 2.35
CA VAL A 79 -8.13 -12.70 0.96
C VAL A 79 -6.71 -13.22 0.90
N CYS A 80 -6.50 -14.39 0.30
CA CYS A 80 -5.17 -14.97 0.09
C CYS A 80 -4.66 -14.62 -1.30
N VAL A 81 -3.45 -14.10 -1.36
CA VAL A 81 -2.81 -13.55 -2.55
C VAL A 81 -1.46 -14.21 -2.78
N GLU A 82 -1.20 -14.67 -3.99
CA GLU A 82 0.14 -15.01 -4.43
C GLU A 82 0.80 -13.75 -5.02
N LEU A 83 1.88 -13.31 -4.42
CA LEU A 83 2.75 -12.24 -4.93
C LEU A 83 3.96 -12.88 -5.60
N LYS A 84 4.22 -12.52 -6.86
CA LYS A 84 5.33 -13.05 -7.66
C LYS A 84 6.18 -11.92 -8.23
N LYS A 85 7.50 -12.04 -8.08
CA LYS A 85 8.47 -11.21 -8.78
C LYS A 85 8.63 -11.72 -10.22
N LEU A 86 8.37 -10.86 -11.21
CA LEU A 86 8.37 -11.24 -12.63
C LEU A 86 9.74 -11.03 -13.29
N THR A 87 10.55 -10.08 -12.78
CA THR A 87 11.84 -9.72 -13.37
C THR A 87 12.96 -9.92 -12.37
N SER A 88 14.12 -10.42 -12.84
CA SER A 88 15.34 -10.57 -12.02
C SER A 88 16.13 -9.27 -11.90
N GLU A 89 15.96 -8.33 -12.82
CA GLU A 89 16.69 -7.06 -12.89
C GLU A 89 15.83 -5.89 -12.46
N LYS A 90 16.48 -4.87 -11.90
CA LYS A 90 15.83 -3.61 -11.52
C LYS A 90 15.57 -2.72 -12.75
N PRO A 91 14.46 -1.97 -12.77
CA PRO A 91 13.35 -1.95 -11.82
C PRO A 91 12.52 -3.24 -11.87
N HIS A 92 12.25 -3.81 -10.71
CA HIS A 92 11.46 -5.04 -10.64
C HIS A 92 10.00 -4.81 -10.99
N SER A 93 9.38 -5.79 -11.60
CA SER A 93 7.93 -5.89 -11.74
C SER A 93 7.39 -7.09 -10.97
N PHE A 94 6.18 -6.93 -10.47
CA PHE A 94 5.51 -7.91 -9.65
C PHE A 94 4.11 -8.18 -10.19
N GLU A 95 3.65 -9.41 -10.02
CA GLU A 95 2.27 -9.78 -10.21
C GLU A 95 1.71 -10.26 -8.88
N TYR A 96 0.50 -9.85 -8.53
CA TYR A 96 -0.24 -10.52 -7.48
C TYR A 96 -1.55 -11.06 -8.02
N ARG A 97 -1.89 -12.26 -7.58
CA ARG A 97 -3.08 -13.01 -7.96
C ARG A 97 -3.89 -13.34 -6.73
N ILE A 98 -5.18 -13.07 -6.78
CA ILE A 98 -6.11 -13.49 -5.75
C ILE A 98 -6.34 -15.00 -5.88
N MET A 99 -5.90 -15.74 -4.88
CA MET A 99 -6.03 -17.19 -4.83
C MET A 99 -7.36 -17.62 -4.24
N GLU A 100 -7.74 -16.99 -3.13
CA GLU A 100 -8.94 -17.34 -2.37
C GLU A 100 -9.52 -16.11 -1.70
N VAL A 101 -10.83 -16.06 -1.58
CA VAL A 101 -11.57 -15.06 -0.80
C VAL A 101 -12.51 -15.81 0.13
N ARG A 102 -12.29 -15.69 1.44
CA ARG A 102 -13.15 -16.27 2.48
C ARG A 102 -13.88 -15.15 3.18
N GLY A 103 -15.17 -15.06 2.95
CA GLY A 103 -16.02 -14.04 3.54
C GLY A 103 -16.31 -12.85 2.60
N PRO A 104 -17.05 -11.85 3.06
CA PRO A 104 -17.49 -10.73 2.24
C PRO A 104 -16.34 -9.77 1.94
N CYS A 105 -15.84 -9.77 0.73
CA CYS A 105 -14.89 -8.79 0.21
C CYS A 105 -15.49 -8.09 -1.01
N GLY A 106 -15.67 -6.77 -0.92
CA GLY A 106 -16.21 -5.96 -2.03
C GLY A 106 -15.20 -5.63 -3.13
N TYR A 107 -13.90 -5.90 -2.91
CA TYR A 107 -12.83 -5.52 -3.82
C TYR A 107 -12.34 -6.65 -4.70
N TYR A 108 -12.25 -7.87 -4.17
CA TYR A 108 -11.51 -8.95 -4.80
C TYR A 108 -12.36 -10.19 -5.03
N LYS A 109 -12.06 -10.89 -6.12
CA LYS A 109 -12.58 -12.21 -6.45
C LYS A 109 -11.43 -13.15 -6.80
N PRO A 110 -11.53 -14.45 -6.54
CA PRO A 110 -10.51 -15.42 -6.95
C PRO A 110 -10.21 -15.32 -8.45
N GLY A 111 -8.94 -15.41 -8.80
CA GLY A 111 -8.45 -15.33 -10.18
C GLY A 111 -8.15 -13.90 -10.69
N MET A 112 -8.53 -12.85 -9.98
CA MET A 112 -8.12 -11.49 -10.34
C MET A 112 -6.62 -11.34 -10.20
N THR A 113 -5.98 -10.63 -11.14
CA THR A 113 -4.54 -10.39 -11.18
C THR A 113 -4.25 -8.93 -11.46
N TRP A 114 -3.17 -8.43 -10.87
CA TRP A 114 -2.60 -7.09 -11.16
C TRP A 114 -1.10 -7.19 -11.32
N GLN A 115 -0.57 -6.31 -12.15
CA GLN A 115 0.87 -6.11 -12.26
C GLN A 115 1.25 -4.77 -11.64
N ILE A 116 2.32 -4.77 -10.85
CA ILE A 116 2.86 -3.59 -10.19
C ILE A 116 4.32 -3.46 -10.60
N LYS A 117 4.71 -2.31 -11.12
CA LYS A 117 6.12 -1.97 -11.34
C LYS A 117 6.70 -1.33 -10.08
N GLN A 118 7.97 -1.54 -9.84
CA GLN A 118 8.68 -0.97 -8.70
C GLN A 118 8.52 0.56 -8.61
N ASP A 119 8.56 1.25 -9.74
CA ASP A 119 8.49 2.71 -9.82
C ASP A 119 7.07 3.25 -10.05
N ASP A 120 6.09 2.36 -10.23
CA ASP A 120 4.72 2.71 -10.59
C ASP A 120 3.72 2.10 -9.60
N PHE A 121 3.92 2.38 -8.34
CA PHE A 121 2.96 2.03 -7.29
C PHE A 121 1.90 3.15 -7.13
N GLY A 122 1.28 3.54 -8.25
CA GLY A 122 0.49 4.75 -8.29
C GLY A 122 1.36 5.98 -7.97
N HIS A 123 0.78 6.99 -7.39
CA HIS A 123 1.48 8.19 -6.93
C HIS A 123 1.77 8.17 -5.43
N LEU A 124 1.84 7.00 -4.81
CA LEU A 124 2.08 6.83 -3.38
C LEU A 124 3.44 6.18 -3.13
N CYS A 125 4.29 6.88 -2.40
CA CYS A 125 5.56 6.32 -1.95
C CYS A 125 5.31 5.16 -0.97
N ARG A 126 5.84 3.96 -1.26
CA ARG A 126 5.67 2.77 -0.43
C ARG A 126 6.20 2.93 0.99
N HIS A 127 7.34 3.59 1.15
CA HIS A 127 7.90 3.87 2.47
C HIS A 127 6.97 4.75 3.29
N PHE A 128 6.41 5.77 2.66
CA PHE A 128 5.45 6.65 3.32
C PHE A 128 4.13 5.94 3.63
N TYR A 129 3.61 5.10 2.73
CA TYR A 129 2.39 4.34 2.96
C TYR A 129 2.50 3.41 4.18
N ASN A 130 3.64 2.78 4.36
CA ASN A 130 3.87 1.91 5.52
C ASN A 130 3.79 2.67 6.85
N VAL A 131 4.27 3.90 6.89
CA VAL A 131 4.15 4.79 8.06
C VAL A 131 2.72 5.32 8.22
N LEU A 132 2.05 5.62 7.12
CA LEU A 132 0.71 6.21 7.08
C LEU A 132 -0.39 5.23 7.51
N PHE A 133 -0.27 3.95 7.17
CA PHE A 133 -1.34 2.97 7.34
C PHE A 133 -1.89 2.84 8.77
N PRO A 134 -1.10 2.81 9.85
CA PRO A 134 -1.62 2.77 11.22
C PRO A 134 -2.58 3.93 11.55
N TYR A 135 -2.31 5.11 11.00
CA TYR A 135 -3.16 6.29 11.20
C TYR A 135 -4.45 6.21 10.37
N ILE A 136 -4.38 5.66 9.16
CA ILE A 136 -5.57 5.35 8.35
C ILE A 136 -6.49 4.41 9.13
N LYS A 137 -5.92 3.37 9.73
CA LYS A 137 -6.68 2.34 10.44
C LYS A 137 -7.30 2.86 11.72
N SER A 138 -6.57 3.67 12.48
CA SER A 138 -7.03 4.22 13.76
C SER A 138 -8.06 5.34 13.61
N GLY A 139 -8.20 5.92 12.41
CA GLY A 139 -9.12 7.02 12.15
C GLY A 139 -8.74 8.34 12.83
N HIS A 140 -7.47 8.53 13.16
CA HIS A 140 -6.98 9.79 13.73
C HIS A 140 -7.03 10.90 12.68
N GLU A 141 -7.53 12.06 13.09
CA GLU A 141 -7.61 13.26 12.27
C GLU A 141 -6.65 14.35 12.79
N GLY A 142 -6.22 15.25 11.90
CA GLY A 142 -5.35 16.37 12.28
C GLY A 142 -3.96 15.94 12.74
N VAL A 143 -3.55 14.71 12.42
CA VAL A 143 -2.25 14.16 12.82
C VAL A 143 -1.19 14.58 11.80
N THR A 144 -0.07 15.10 12.30
CA THR A 144 1.11 15.32 11.46
C THR A 144 1.95 14.05 11.42
N ILE A 145 2.19 13.56 10.22
CA ILE A 145 2.95 12.33 9.95
C ILE A 145 4.25 12.70 9.25
N THR A 146 5.34 12.08 9.65
CA THR A 146 6.65 12.26 9.03
C THR A 146 7.09 11.00 8.30
N CYS A 147 7.71 11.16 7.12
CA CYS A 147 8.34 10.07 6.42
C CYS A 147 9.76 9.85 7.00
N GLY A 148 10.07 8.62 7.43
CA GLY A 148 11.38 8.30 8.01
C GLY A 148 12.53 8.24 7.02
N ARG A 149 12.27 8.27 5.71
CA ARG A 149 13.29 8.11 4.68
C ARG A 149 14.23 9.30 4.59
N ASP A 150 13.74 10.51 4.85
CA ASP A 150 14.52 11.76 4.81
C ASP A 150 14.95 12.25 6.21
N GLY A 151 15.02 11.35 7.19
CA GLY A 151 15.33 11.70 8.57
C GLY A 151 14.19 12.39 9.31
N GLY A 152 12.96 12.29 8.80
CA GLY A 152 11.76 12.88 9.41
C GLY A 152 11.56 14.36 9.09
N ASN A 153 12.22 14.87 8.06
CA ASN A 153 12.10 16.28 7.64
C ASN A 153 10.78 16.53 6.87
N SER A 154 10.25 15.53 6.16
CA SER A 154 8.97 15.66 5.48
C SER A 154 7.81 15.56 6.45
N ARG A 155 6.79 16.40 6.25
CA ARG A 155 5.61 16.44 7.11
C ARG A 155 4.33 16.47 6.26
N PHE A 156 3.36 15.68 6.70
CA PHE A 156 2.04 15.59 6.08
C PHE A 156 0.96 15.63 7.16
N GLU A 157 -0.16 16.24 6.86
CA GLU A 157 -1.33 16.26 7.72
C GLU A 157 -2.40 15.32 7.14
N LEU A 158 -2.90 14.43 7.98
CA LEU A 158 -3.98 13.50 7.65
C LEU A 158 -5.30 14.05 8.15
N THR A 159 -6.28 14.15 7.25
CA THR A 159 -7.66 14.49 7.59
C THR A 159 -8.61 13.46 6.98
N SER A 160 -9.68 13.12 7.66
CA SER A 160 -10.74 12.32 7.08
C SER A 160 -11.91 13.24 6.70
N ASN A 161 -12.45 13.02 5.52
CA ASN A 161 -13.77 13.57 5.19
C ASN A 161 -14.79 12.57 5.78
N GLU A 162 -15.25 12.82 6.98
CA GLU A 162 -16.54 12.27 7.36
C GLU A 162 -17.58 12.93 6.47
N LEU A 163 -18.24 12.16 5.64
CA LEU A 163 -19.45 12.60 4.96
C LEU A 163 -20.46 12.91 6.08
N LEU A 164 -20.70 14.21 6.30
CA LEU A 164 -21.84 14.71 7.04
C LEU A 164 -23.15 14.21 6.39
#